data_ed89b8cb68b7cca754f29d6945e07724
#
_entry.id   ed89b8cb68b7cca754f29d6945e07724
#
_cell.length_a   1.000
_cell.length_b   1.000
_cell.length_c   1.000
_cell.angle_alpha   90.00
_cell.angle_beta   90.00
_cell.angle_gamma   90.00
#
_symmetry.space_group_name_H-M   'P 1'
#
loop_
_entity.id
_entity.type
_entity.pdbx_description
1 polymer ?
#
loop_
_entity_poly.entity_id
_entity_poly.type
_entity_poly.pdbx_seq_one_letter_code
_entity_poly.pdbx_strand_id
1 'polypeptide(L)'
;RLIISDKCLGLYEIIEDFFPETKWQRCVIHWYHNVFNLARGKHAREVAVMLKAIHAQEDKEAAREAFLVMEKLRRMKLEKAAEPVEKSVEETLSYMGFPYEHWIRLRTNTGLERIMKEIRRRTRVVGSFPDGYSAMMLGRGKTQASFNNKWGTRQYMNTCNLYGEDVK
;
A
#
# COMPACT_ATOMS: atom_id res chain seq x y z
N ARG A 1 -13.09 -3.00 7.61
CA ARG A 1 -11.74 -2.41 7.85
C ARG A 1 -10.77 -2.87 6.76
N LEU A 2 -9.65 -2.17 6.57
CA LEU A 2 -8.62 -2.49 5.57
C LEU A 2 -7.24 -2.32 6.19
N ILE A 3 -6.38 -3.32 6.05
CA ILE A 3 -4.96 -3.25 6.41
C ILE A 3 -4.14 -3.23 5.12
N ILE A 4 -3.22 -2.27 4.99
CA ILE A 4 -2.36 -2.11 3.83
C ILE A 4 -0.92 -2.36 4.25
N SER A 5 -0.29 -3.37 3.66
CA SER A 5 1.12 -3.70 3.96
C SER A 5 1.85 -4.25 2.75
N ASP A 6 3.17 -4.40 2.86
CA ASP A 6 3.90 -5.31 2.00
C ASP A 6 3.60 -6.76 2.41
N LYS A 7 3.80 -7.70 1.49
CA LYS A 7 3.57 -9.13 1.74
C LYS A 7 4.67 -9.66 2.66
N CYS A 8 4.43 -9.58 3.96
CA CYS A 8 5.22 -10.24 4.99
C CYS A 8 4.41 -11.42 5.52
N LEU A 9 4.92 -12.64 5.38
CA LEU A 9 4.19 -13.88 5.71
C LEU A 9 3.65 -13.84 7.15
N GLY A 10 4.47 -13.54 8.14
CA GLY A 10 4.02 -13.51 9.54
C GLY A 10 2.94 -12.46 9.83
N LEU A 11 2.94 -11.32 9.09
CA LEU A 11 1.89 -10.31 9.26
C LEU A 11 0.57 -10.77 8.64
N TYR A 12 0.63 -11.43 7.47
CA TYR A 12 -0.56 -11.92 6.78
C TYR A 12 -1.29 -12.97 7.63
N GLU A 13 -0.57 -13.93 8.18
CA GLU A 13 -1.11 -14.97 9.08
C GLU A 13 -1.78 -14.36 10.31
N ILE A 14 -1.13 -13.38 10.96
CA ILE A 14 -1.69 -12.70 12.14
C ILE A 14 -2.97 -11.93 11.79
N ILE A 15 -3.08 -11.34 10.59
CA ILE A 15 -4.29 -10.60 10.19
C ILE A 15 -5.49 -11.53 10.11
N GLU A 16 -5.34 -12.72 9.54
CA GLU A 16 -6.42 -13.71 9.46
C GLU A 16 -6.86 -14.18 10.85
N ASP A 17 -5.91 -14.42 11.75
CA ASP A 17 -6.19 -14.93 13.09
C ASP A 17 -6.82 -13.90 14.04
N PHE A 18 -6.28 -12.67 14.05
CA PHE A 18 -6.68 -11.65 15.02
C PHE A 18 -7.67 -10.60 14.48
N PHE A 19 -7.80 -10.49 13.17
CA PHE A 19 -8.67 -9.51 12.51
C PHE A 19 -9.49 -10.12 11.36
N PRO A 20 -10.30 -11.16 11.60
CA PRO A 20 -10.98 -11.93 10.55
C PRO A 20 -11.93 -11.10 9.68
N GLU A 21 -12.48 -10.01 10.22
CA GLU A 21 -13.35 -9.09 9.46
C GLU A 21 -12.58 -8.02 8.65
N THR A 22 -11.24 -8.06 8.69
CA THR A 22 -10.40 -7.04 8.05
C THR A 22 -9.91 -7.55 6.70
N LYS A 23 -10.19 -6.79 5.64
CA LYS A 23 -9.59 -7.06 4.33
C LYS A 23 -8.12 -6.67 4.35
N TRP A 24 -7.30 -7.50 3.74
CA TRP A 24 -5.90 -7.17 3.51
C TRP A 24 -5.69 -6.65 2.09
N GLN A 25 -4.83 -5.65 1.97
CA GLN A 25 -4.43 -5.01 0.73
C GLN A 25 -2.92 -5.02 0.63
N ARG A 26 -2.39 -5.62 -0.41
CA ARG A 26 -0.97 -5.51 -0.71
C ARG A 26 -0.63 -4.12 -1.25
N CYS A 27 0.41 -3.49 -0.73
CA CYS A 27 0.88 -2.21 -1.22
C CYS A 27 1.27 -2.29 -2.70
N VAL A 28 0.60 -1.52 -3.55
CA VAL A 28 0.80 -1.52 -5.01
C VAL A 28 2.23 -1.14 -5.38
N ILE A 29 2.85 -0.19 -4.67
CA ILE A 29 4.22 0.24 -4.96
C ILE A 29 5.22 -0.89 -4.69
N HIS A 30 5.11 -1.59 -3.56
CA HIS A 30 5.98 -2.73 -3.26
C HIS A 30 5.77 -3.87 -4.26
N TRP A 31 4.53 -4.12 -4.65
CA TRP A 31 4.23 -5.11 -5.68
C TRP A 31 4.86 -4.74 -7.03
N TYR A 32 4.77 -3.46 -7.45
CA TYR A 32 5.46 -2.99 -8.65
C TYR A 32 6.98 -3.22 -8.57
N HIS A 33 7.61 -2.87 -7.45
CA HIS A 33 9.04 -3.08 -7.27
C HIS A 33 9.43 -4.55 -7.39
N ASN A 34 8.61 -5.46 -6.86
CA ASN A 34 8.85 -6.88 -6.97
C ASN A 34 8.81 -7.35 -8.44
N VAL A 35 7.82 -6.92 -9.21
CA VAL A 35 7.72 -7.25 -10.63
C VAL A 35 8.89 -6.61 -11.43
N PHE A 36 9.23 -5.34 -11.16
CA PHE A 36 10.34 -4.67 -11.84
C PHE A 36 11.69 -5.32 -11.59
N ASN A 37 11.91 -5.81 -10.38
CA ASN A 37 13.15 -6.54 -10.05
C ASN A 37 13.33 -7.81 -10.88
N LEU A 38 12.24 -8.40 -11.34
CA LEU A 38 12.24 -9.58 -12.22
C LEU A 38 12.32 -9.23 -13.71
N ALA A 39 11.87 -8.02 -14.08
CA ALA A 39 11.87 -7.51 -15.46
C ALA A 39 13.03 -6.53 -15.74
N ARG A 40 14.23 -6.79 -15.19
CA ARG A 40 15.41 -5.91 -15.30
C ARG A 40 15.83 -5.67 -16.76
N GLY A 41 16.37 -4.48 -17.02
CA GLY A 41 16.98 -4.11 -18.29
C GLY A 41 16.12 -3.22 -19.17
N LYS A 42 16.24 -3.38 -20.50
CA LYS A 42 15.62 -2.51 -21.52
C LYS A 42 14.08 -2.49 -21.47
N HIS A 43 13.46 -3.51 -20.93
CA HIS A 43 12.00 -3.65 -20.87
C HIS A 43 11.36 -3.01 -19.62
N ALA A 44 12.14 -2.51 -18.67
CA ALA A 44 11.61 -2.00 -17.40
C ALA A 44 10.58 -0.86 -17.57
N ARG A 45 10.79 0.04 -18.54
CA ARG A 45 9.83 1.12 -18.82
C ARG A 45 8.51 0.60 -19.40
N GLU A 46 8.58 -0.34 -20.31
CA GLU A 46 7.41 -0.94 -20.94
C GLU A 46 6.58 -1.72 -19.91
N VAL A 47 7.24 -2.53 -19.09
CA VAL A 47 6.59 -3.23 -17.97
C VAL A 47 5.95 -2.24 -16.99
N ALA A 48 6.60 -1.11 -16.68
CA ALA A 48 6.04 -0.08 -15.81
C ALA A 48 4.73 0.50 -16.35
N VAL A 49 4.66 0.78 -17.65
CA VAL A 49 3.44 1.28 -18.30
C VAL A 49 2.33 0.24 -18.24
N MET A 50 2.65 -1.02 -18.56
CA MET A 50 1.69 -2.12 -18.52
C MET A 50 1.11 -2.35 -17.12
N LEU A 51 1.94 -2.35 -16.08
CA LEU A 51 1.47 -2.53 -14.70
C LEU A 51 0.61 -1.37 -14.22
N LYS A 52 0.94 -0.13 -14.63
CA LYS A 52 0.11 1.04 -14.31
C LYS A 52 -1.26 0.97 -14.97
N ALA A 53 -1.37 0.39 -16.16
CA ALA A 53 -2.64 0.22 -16.85
C ALA A 53 -3.61 -0.64 -16.05
N ILE A 54 -3.14 -1.68 -15.34
CA ILE A 54 -3.98 -2.51 -14.46
C ILE A 54 -4.69 -1.66 -13.40
N HIS A 55 -3.94 -0.80 -12.70
CA HIS A 55 -4.47 0.02 -11.61
C HIS A 55 -5.08 1.36 -12.07
N ALA A 56 -5.09 1.62 -13.38
CA ALA A 56 -5.80 2.76 -13.98
C ALA A 56 -7.25 2.41 -14.30
N GLN A 57 -7.59 1.12 -14.32
CA GLN A 57 -8.95 0.66 -14.58
C GLN A 57 -9.85 0.86 -13.36
N GLU A 58 -11.13 0.96 -13.62
CA GLU A 58 -12.19 1.03 -12.63
C GLU A 58 -12.93 -0.33 -12.63
N ASP A 59 -12.90 -1.05 -11.49
CA ASP A 59 -13.59 -2.32 -11.30
C ASP A 59 -13.01 -3.56 -12.02
N LYS A 60 -13.91 -4.43 -12.49
CA LYS A 60 -13.62 -5.75 -13.07
C LYS A 60 -12.70 -5.72 -14.30
N GLU A 61 -12.59 -4.58 -14.96
CA GLU A 61 -11.68 -4.40 -16.09
C GLU A 61 -10.21 -4.50 -15.67
N ALA A 62 -9.89 -4.18 -14.42
CA ALA A 62 -8.53 -4.34 -13.88
C ALA A 62 -8.04 -5.80 -13.96
N ALA A 63 -8.89 -6.77 -13.68
CA ALA A 63 -8.53 -8.18 -13.78
C ALA A 63 -8.30 -8.61 -15.24
N ARG A 64 -9.12 -8.09 -16.16
CA ARG A 64 -8.95 -8.34 -17.60
C ARG A 64 -7.66 -7.72 -18.12
N GLU A 65 -7.36 -6.48 -17.74
CA GLU A 65 -6.12 -5.81 -18.12
C GLU A 65 -4.90 -6.55 -17.54
N ALA A 66 -4.98 -7.05 -16.31
CA ALA A 66 -3.92 -7.86 -15.72
C ALA A 66 -3.63 -9.12 -16.56
N PHE A 67 -4.65 -9.78 -17.06
CA PHE A 67 -4.49 -10.94 -17.94
C PHE A 67 -3.78 -10.56 -19.26
N LEU A 68 -4.17 -9.46 -19.89
CA LEU A 68 -3.53 -8.98 -21.11
C LEU A 68 -2.05 -8.60 -20.88
N VAL A 69 -1.77 -7.99 -19.74
CA VAL A 69 -0.38 -7.66 -19.33
C VAL A 69 0.43 -8.94 -19.15
N MET A 70 -0.12 -9.94 -18.49
CA MET A 70 0.54 -11.24 -18.28
C MET A 70 0.89 -11.90 -19.62
N GLU A 71 -0.05 -11.93 -20.57
CA GLU A 71 0.22 -12.49 -21.91
C GLU A 71 1.32 -11.73 -22.65
N LYS A 72 1.30 -10.38 -22.59
CA LYS A 72 2.37 -9.56 -23.19
C LYS A 72 3.73 -9.86 -22.57
N LEU A 73 3.81 -9.99 -21.25
CA LEU A 73 5.05 -10.33 -20.55
C LEU A 73 5.59 -11.71 -20.99
N ARG A 74 4.72 -12.70 -21.16
CA ARG A 74 5.10 -14.03 -21.67
C ARG A 74 5.62 -13.97 -23.12
N ARG A 75 4.95 -13.21 -23.99
CA ARG A 75 5.43 -12.98 -25.38
C ARG A 75 6.81 -12.31 -25.43
N MET A 76 7.11 -11.44 -24.45
CA MET A 76 8.42 -10.80 -24.30
C MET A 76 9.46 -11.71 -23.64
N LYS A 77 9.16 -12.99 -23.39
CA LYS A 77 10.00 -13.96 -22.67
C LYS A 77 10.36 -13.53 -21.24
N LEU A 78 9.47 -12.77 -20.59
CA LEU A 78 9.59 -12.30 -19.21
C LEU A 78 8.70 -13.13 -18.26
N GLU A 79 8.78 -14.45 -18.33
CA GLU A 79 7.94 -15.38 -17.55
C GLU A 79 8.05 -15.14 -16.05
N LYS A 80 9.27 -14.87 -15.54
CA LYS A 80 9.50 -14.57 -14.13
C LYS A 80 8.77 -13.31 -13.66
N ALA A 81 8.52 -12.34 -14.54
CA ALA A 81 7.75 -11.14 -14.23
C ALA A 81 6.24 -11.36 -14.40
N ALA A 82 5.83 -12.28 -15.27
CA ALA A 82 4.43 -12.62 -15.47
C ALA A 82 3.84 -13.41 -14.28
N GLU A 83 4.63 -14.28 -13.65
CA GLU A 83 4.19 -15.11 -12.52
C GLU A 83 3.66 -14.32 -11.33
N PRO A 84 4.31 -13.25 -10.81
CA PRO A 84 3.73 -12.42 -9.74
C PRO A 84 2.46 -11.69 -10.18
N VAL A 85 2.34 -11.32 -11.45
CA VAL A 85 1.10 -10.68 -11.96
C VAL A 85 -0.05 -11.66 -11.87
N GLU A 86 0.14 -12.88 -12.36
CA GLU A 86 -0.87 -13.94 -12.33
C GLU A 86 -1.30 -14.30 -10.89
N LYS A 87 -0.32 -14.52 -9.99
CA LYS A 87 -0.57 -15.07 -8.66
C LYS A 87 -1.04 -14.05 -7.62
N SER A 88 -0.76 -12.78 -7.81
CA SER A 88 -0.91 -11.82 -6.72
C SER A 88 -1.48 -10.45 -7.12
N VAL A 89 -1.97 -10.29 -8.34
CA VAL A 89 -2.61 -9.04 -8.75
C VAL A 89 -3.86 -8.74 -7.92
N GLU A 90 -4.67 -9.76 -7.61
CA GLU A 90 -5.90 -9.61 -6.83
C GLU A 90 -5.64 -9.05 -5.43
N GLU A 91 -4.52 -9.42 -4.80
CA GLU A 91 -4.08 -8.89 -3.52
C GLU A 91 -3.88 -7.35 -3.55
N THR A 92 -3.69 -6.78 -4.73
CA THR A 92 -3.46 -5.34 -4.95
C THR A 92 -4.72 -4.56 -5.30
N LEU A 93 -5.86 -5.24 -5.51
CA LEU A 93 -7.11 -4.65 -5.99
C LEU A 93 -8.20 -4.53 -4.90
N SER A 94 -7.91 -4.95 -3.67
CA SER A 94 -8.88 -4.92 -2.55
C SER A 94 -9.42 -3.50 -2.26
N TYR A 95 -8.64 -2.46 -2.55
CA TYR A 95 -9.05 -1.06 -2.38
C TYR A 95 -10.22 -0.65 -3.28
N MET A 96 -10.46 -1.35 -4.39
CA MET A 96 -11.54 -1.05 -5.32
C MET A 96 -12.94 -1.29 -4.72
N GLY A 97 -13.03 -2.06 -3.64
CA GLY A 97 -14.25 -2.21 -2.85
C GLY A 97 -14.60 -1.03 -1.95
N PHE A 98 -13.85 0.06 -2.00
CA PHE A 98 -14.04 1.28 -1.22
C PHE A 98 -14.40 2.46 -2.14
N PRO A 99 -14.93 3.59 -1.61
CA PRO A 99 -15.25 4.76 -2.42
C PRO A 99 -14.03 5.27 -3.20
N TYR A 100 -14.23 5.60 -4.46
CA TYR A 100 -13.19 6.01 -5.42
C TYR A 100 -12.29 7.16 -4.90
N GLU A 101 -12.88 8.11 -4.19
CA GLU A 101 -12.14 9.25 -3.59
C GLU A 101 -11.01 8.82 -2.64
N HIS A 102 -11.05 7.60 -2.11
CA HIS A 102 -10.05 7.05 -1.19
C HIS A 102 -8.98 6.20 -1.86
N TRP A 103 -9.18 5.76 -3.09
CA TRP A 103 -8.31 4.81 -3.78
C TRP A 103 -6.84 5.20 -3.81
N ILE A 104 -6.54 6.48 -4.10
CA ILE A 104 -5.16 6.99 -4.12
C ILE A 104 -4.44 6.77 -2.79
N ARG A 105 -5.17 6.80 -1.68
CA ARG A 105 -4.63 6.65 -0.33
C ARG A 105 -4.61 5.21 0.14
N LEU A 106 -5.55 4.40 -0.35
CA LEU A 106 -5.68 3.00 0.00
C LEU A 106 -4.77 2.07 -0.81
N ARG A 107 -4.29 2.51 -1.98
CA ARG A 107 -3.39 1.71 -2.81
C ARG A 107 -2.02 1.48 -2.20
N THR A 108 -1.57 2.36 -1.30
CA THR A 108 -0.18 2.35 -0.82
C THR A 108 -0.09 2.68 0.66
N ASN A 109 0.96 2.17 1.31
CA ASN A 109 1.33 2.52 2.68
C ASN A 109 2.31 3.71 2.77
N THR A 110 2.47 4.49 1.71
CA THR A 110 3.44 5.60 1.62
C THR A 110 3.28 6.63 2.75
N GLY A 111 2.05 6.86 3.23
CA GLY A 111 1.80 7.75 4.38
C GLY A 111 2.51 7.27 5.64
N LEU A 112 2.38 5.99 5.96
CA LEU A 112 3.04 5.37 7.10
C LEU A 112 4.57 5.37 6.93
N GLU A 113 5.07 5.06 5.74
CA GLU A 113 6.52 5.06 5.45
C GLU A 113 7.14 6.43 5.66
N ARG A 114 6.46 7.52 5.26
CA ARG A 114 6.92 8.89 5.50
C ARG A 114 7.03 9.20 6.99
N ILE A 115 6.04 8.81 7.79
CA ILE A 115 6.05 8.98 9.24
C ILE A 115 7.21 8.18 9.84
N MET A 116 7.36 6.93 9.46
CA MET A 116 8.45 6.07 9.95
C MET A 116 9.83 6.57 9.53
N LYS A 117 9.98 7.11 8.33
CA LYS A 117 11.23 7.76 7.88
C LYS A 117 11.59 8.96 8.76
N GLU A 118 10.61 9.78 9.10
CA GLU A 118 10.84 10.95 9.94
C GLU A 118 11.13 10.57 11.40
N ILE A 119 10.45 9.57 11.95
CA ILE A 119 10.77 9.02 13.27
C ILE A 119 12.22 8.52 13.28
N ARG A 120 12.62 7.69 12.32
CA ARG A 120 13.99 7.18 12.21
C ARG A 120 15.03 8.30 12.07
N ARG A 121 14.75 9.35 11.30
CA ARG A 121 15.63 10.50 11.16
C ARG A 121 15.91 11.16 12.50
N ARG A 122 14.90 11.33 13.34
CA ARG A 122 15.03 11.96 14.67
C ARG A 122 15.69 11.06 15.68
N THR A 123 15.30 9.78 15.71
CA THR A 123 15.89 8.83 16.65
C THR A 123 17.39 8.63 16.44
N ARG A 124 17.85 8.69 15.18
CA ARG A 124 19.29 8.61 14.86
C ARG A 124 20.11 9.77 15.42
N VAL A 125 19.53 10.98 15.53
CA VAL A 125 20.19 12.16 16.08
C VAL A 125 20.36 12.04 17.60
N VAL A 126 19.42 11.40 18.28
CA VAL A 126 19.45 11.23 19.74
C VAL A 126 20.51 10.20 20.16
N GLY A 127 20.82 9.24 19.29
CA GLY A 127 21.79 8.18 19.54
C GLY A 127 21.26 7.09 20.48
N SER A 128 21.13 7.38 21.77
CA SER A 128 20.51 6.47 22.75
C SER A 128 19.46 7.20 23.58
N PHE A 129 18.43 6.46 23.98
CA PHE A 129 17.38 6.97 24.86
C PHE A 129 17.62 6.48 26.29
N PRO A 130 17.46 7.35 27.31
CA PRO A 130 17.62 6.95 28.70
C PRO A 130 16.57 5.89 29.13
N ASP A 131 15.40 5.92 28.53
CA ASP A 131 14.29 5.00 28.80
C ASP A 131 13.33 4.85 27.60
N GLY A 132 12.46 3.85 27.67
CA GLY A 132 11.44 3.59 26.63
C GLY A 132 10.37 4.69 26.54
N TYR A 133 10.10 5.41 27.64
CA TYR A 133 9.14 6.50 27.66
C TYR A 133 9.64 7.69 26.84
N SER A 134 10.89 8.06 26.98
CA SER A 134 11.55 9.13 26.19
C SER A 134 11.53 8.80 24.70
N ALA A 135 11.77 7.54 24.32
CA ALA A 135 11.68 7.08 22.93
C ALA A 135 10.24 7.19 22.39
N MET A 136 9.24 6.79 23.19
CA MET A 136 7.83 6.91 22.81
C MET A 136 7.39 8.36 22.69
N MET A 137 7.81 9.25 23.58
CA MET A 137 7.46 10.67 23.54
C MET A 137 7.99 11.36 22.28
N LEU A 138 9.20 11.01 21.82
CA LEU A 138 9.73 11.52 20.55
C LEU A 138 8.88 11.07 19.36
N GLY A 139 8.48 9.80 19.31
CA GLY A 139 7.59 9.25 18.30
C GLY A 139 6.19 9.90 18.33
N ARG A 140 5.59 9.98 19.52
CA ARG A 140 4.25 10.56 19.74
C ARG A 140 4.17 12.03 19.37
N GLY A 141 5.17 12.83 19.77
CA GLY A 141 5.21 14.27 19.46
C GLY A 141 5.17 14.53 17.95
N LYS A 142 5.75 13.65 17.12
CA LYS A 142 5.71 13.79 15.67
C LYS A 142 4.38 13.36 15.05
N THR A 143 3.83 12.26 15.50
CA THR A 143 2.51 11.83 15.04
C THR A 143 1.47 12.89 15.38
N GLN A 144 1.48 13.41 16.61
CA GLN A 144 0.57 14.45 17.03
C GLN A 144 0.77 15.77 16.27
N ALA A 145 2.01 16.22 16.05
CA ALA A 145 2.29 17.40 15.22
C ALA A 145 1.88 17.21 13.75
N SER A 146 1.96 16.00 13.23
CA SER A 146 1.50 15.68 11.87
C SER A 146 -0.04 15.67 11.79
N PHE A 147 -0.73 15.34 12.88
CA PHE A 147 -2.19 15.41 12.95
C PHE A 147 -2.69 16.84 13.23
N ASN A 148 -1.96 17.66 14.01
CA ASN A 148 -2.37 19.01 14.41
C ASN A 148 -2.00 20.12 13.40
N ASN A 149 -1.07 19.89 12.47
CA ASN A 149 -0.81 20.80 11.38
C ASN A 149 -2.00 20.80 10.38
N LYS A 150 -2.00 21.70 9.39
CA LYS A 150 -2.99 21.79 8.29
C LYS A 150 -3.35 20.44 7.63
N TRP A 151 -2.63 19.38 7.95
CA TRP A 151 -3.00 17.98 7.77
C TRP A 151 -4.22 17.56 8.61
N GLY A 152 -4.42 18.12 9.79
CA GLY A 152 -5.57 17.83 10.66
C GLY A 152 -6.85 18.52 10.22
N THR A 153 -6.77 19.58 9.43
CA THR A 153 -7.95 20.24 8.84
C THR A 153 -8.42 19.61 7.53
N ARG A 154 -7.55 18.86 6.84
CA ARG A 154 -7.94 17.96 5.76
C ARG A 154 -7.98 16.55 6.34
N GLN A 155 -9.16 16.03 6.58
CA GLN A 155 -9.32 14.62 6.90
C GLN A 155 -8.59 13.80 5.84
N TYR A 156 -7.69 12.91 6.29
CA TYR A 156 -6.91 12.04 5.39
C TYR A 156 -7.85 11.18 4.54
N MET A 157 -8.99 10.82 5.08
CA MET A 157 -10.10 10.15 4.42
C MET A 157 -11.41 10.74 4.92
N ASN A 158 -12.36 10.97 4.03
CA ASN A 158 -13.73 11.23 4.41
C ASN A 158 -14.34 9.91 4.87
N THR A 159 -14.57 9.77 6.17
CA THR A 159 -15.11 8.55 6.78
C THR A 159 -16.62 8.59 6.90
N CYS A 160 -17.28 9.68 6.53
CA CYS A 160 -18.74 9.81 6.65
C CYS A 160 -19.49 8.69 5.90
N ASN A 161 -18.93 8.23 4.78
CA ASN A 161 -19.52 7.14 3.99
C ASN A 161 -19.20 5.73 4.51
N LEU A 162 -18.30 5.60 5.52
CA LEU A 162 -17.89 4.31 6.08
C LEU A 162 -18.72 3.93 7.32
N TYR A 163 -19.25 4.93 7.99
CA TYR A 163 -20.16 4.77 9.12
C TYR A 163 -21.51 5.26 8.59
N GLY A 164 -22.41 4.35 8.23
CA GLY A 164 -23.76 4.71 7.81
C GLY A 164 -24.41 5.72 8.77
N GLU A 165 -25.48 6.38 8.39
CA GLU A 165 -26.14 7.57 8.98
C GLU A 165 -26.44 7.56 10.51
N ASP A 166 -25.84 6.68 11.29
CA ASP A 166 -26.14 6.48 12.72
C ASP A 166 -25.29 7.31 13.70
N VAL A 167 -24.58 8.33 13.22
CA VAL A 167 -23.94 9.30 14.14
C VAL A 167 -24.63 10.64 14.00
N LYS A 168 -25.79 10.74 14.69
CA LYS A 168 -26.34 12.02 15.12
C LYS A 168 -25.63 12.51 16.37
#